data_a79eae3d3957ba1901b6fa7a0091421e
#
_entry.id   a79eae3d3957ba1901b6fa7a0091421e
#
_cell.length_a   1.000
_cell.length_b   1.000
_cell.length_c   1.000
_cell.angle_alpha   90.00
_cell.angle_beta   90.00
_cell.angle_gamma   90.00
#
_symmetry.space_group_name_H-M   'P 1'
#
loop_
_entity.id
_entity.type
_entity.pdbx_description
1 polymer ?
#
loop_
_entity_poly.entity_id
_entity_poly.type
_entity_poly.pdbx_seq_one_letter_code
_entity_poly.pdbx_strand_id
1 'polypeptide(L)'
;MLIEKGYAVELFGSPKDVEAGEQIRNALPVELQPFCLNLAGQTNLNQAVDLIANCTAVVSNDSGLMHIAAATNRPLVALYGPTSPTYTPPLSDKAVIIRLIEGDLIKVRKSTDSSEGYHQSLIDIKPEKVVEKLTALLDI
;
A
#
# COMPACT_ATOMS: atom_id res chain seq x y z
N MET A 1 -12.12 -8.34 -3.30
CA MET A 1 -11.38 -9.07 -2.22
C MET A 1 -11.61 -8.46 -0.84
N LEU A 2 -10.99 -7.32 -0.46
CA LEU A 2 -11.18 -6.75 0.90
C LEU A 2 -12.60 -6.23 1.14
N ILE A 3 -13.16 -5.50 0.19
CA ILE A 3 -14.53 -4.98 0.31
C ILE A 3 -15.56 -6.12 0.41
N GLU A 4 -15.37 -7.19 -0.34
CA GLU A 4 -16.22 -8.39 -0.26
C GLU A 4 -16.13 -9.09 1.09
N LYS A 5 -15.04 -8.86 1.83
CA LYS A 5 -14.86 -9.33 3.20
C LYS A 5 -15.45 -8.38 4.27
N GLY A 6 -16.06 -7.28 3.83
CA GLY A 6 -16.73 -6.32 4.72
C GLY A 6 -15.88 -5.13 5.15
N TYR A 7 -14.71 -4.90 4.52
CA TYR A 7 -13.89 -3.73 4.81
C TYR A 7 -14.23 -2.58 3.88
N ALA A 8 -14.19 -1.36 4.40
CA ALA A 8 -14.09 -0.16 3.59
C ALA A 8 -12.61 0.11 3.26
N VAL A 9 -12.32 0.58 2.08
CA VAL A 9 -10.97 0.86 1.61
C VAL A 9 -10.80 2.35 1.35
N GLU A 10 -9.76 2.92 1.90
CA GLU A 10 -9.36 4.32 1.65
C GLU A 10 -8.06 4.31 0.85
N LEU A 11 -8.04 5.02 -0.27
CA LEU A 11 -6.87 5.15 -1.13
C LEU A 11 -6.18 6.48 -0.84
N PHE A 12 -4.92 6.43 -0.46
CA PHE A 12 -4.11 7.61 -0.20
C PHE A 12 -3.08 7.83 -1.30
N GLY A 13 -2.78 9.07 -1.56
CA GLY A 13 -1.76 9.45 -2.52
C GLY A 13 -1.68 10.96 -2.70
N SER A 14 -0.74 11.38 -3.53
CA SER A 14 -0.60 12.78 -3.94
C SER A 14 -1.66 13.16 -4.98
N PRO A 15 -1.77 14.46 -5.35
CA PRO A 15 -2.64 14.85 -6.46
C PRO A 15 -2.39 14.12 -7.78
N LYS A 16 -1.17 13.61 -7.99
CA LYS A 16 -0.82 12.82 -9.18
C LYS A 16 -1.46 11.42 -9.20
N ASP A 17 -1.90 10.95 -8.06
CA ASP A 17 -2.46 9.61 -7.89
C ASP A 17 -3.99 9.56 -8.00
N VAL A 18 -4.64 10.71 -8.17
CA VAL A 18 -6.11 10.82 -8.23
C VAL A 18 -6.67 9.93 -9.34
N GLU A 19 -6.10 10.01 -10.54
CA GLU A 19 -6.56 9.22 -11.68
C GLU A 19 -6.42 7.72 -11.44
N ALA A 20 -5.30 7.29 -10.90
CA ALA A 20 -5.07 5.88 -10.55
C ALA A 20 -6.08 5.40 -9.50
N GLY A 21 -6.37 6.21 -8.50
CA GLY A 21 -7.40 5.93 -7.50
C GLY A 21 -8.80 5.80 -8.10
N GLU A 22 -9.16 6.67 -9.03
CA GLU A 22 -10.44 6.59 -9.75
C GLU A 22 -10.52 5.34 -10.63
N GLN A 23 -9.44 4.96 -11.29
CA GLN A 23 -9.38 3.73 -12.06
C GLN A 23 -9.63 2.50 -11.18
N ILE A 24 -9.05 2.46 -10.00
CA ILE A 24 -9.26 1.38 -9.03
C ILE A 24 -10.73 1.33 -8.60
N ARG A 25 -11.30 2.47 -8.22
CA ARG A 25 -12.68 2.57 -7.79
C ARG A 25 -13.65 2.18 -8.91
N ASN A 26 -13.43 2.67 -10.11
CA ASN A 26 -14.29 2.40 -11.27
C ASN A 26 -14.19 0.95 -11.77
N ALA A 27 -13.12 0.24 -11.44
CA ALA A 27 -12.99 -1.19 -11.74
C ALA A 27 -13.86 -2.08 -10.84
N LEU A 28 -14.38 -1.53 -9.74
CA LEU A 28 -15.29 -2.25 -8.85
C LEU A 28 -16.71 -2.28 -9.42
N PRO A 29 -17.48 -3.35 -9.13
CA PRO A 29 -18.93 -3.33 -9.34
C PRO A 29 -19.56 -2.09 -8.70
N VAL A 30 -20.56 -1.51 -9.34
CA VAL A 30 -21.17 -0.24 -8.92
C VAL A 30 -21.64 -0.28 -7.46
N GLU A 31 -22.18 -1.41 -7.03
CA GLU A 31 -22.65 -1.62 -5.66
C GLU A 31 -21.52 -1.62 -4.61
N LEU A 32 -20.28 -1.87 -5.03
CA LEU A 32 -19.10 -1.87 -4.12
C LEU A 32 -18.34 -0.55 -4.12
N GLN A 33 -18.55 0.31 -5.10
CA GLN A 33 -17.85 1.58 -5.21
C GLN A 33 -18.00 2.50 -3.99
N PRO A 34 -19.15 2.57 -3.29
CA PRO A 34 -19.29 3.39 -2.09
C PRO A 34 -18.36 2.99 -0.94
N PHE A 35 -17.83 1.77 -0.95
CA PHE A 35 -16.91 1.27 0.07
C PHE A 35 -15.44 1.50 -0.29
N CYS A 36 -15.17 2.16 -1.40
CA CYS A 36 -13.83 2.55 -1.83
C CYS A 36 -13.76 4.07 -1.94
N LEU A 37 -13.07 4.71 -1.02
CA LEU A 37 -12.89 6.16 -0.99
C LEU A 37 -11.56 6.55 -1.60
N ASN A 38 -11.58 7.35 -2.65
CA ASN A 38 -10.36 7.89 -3.24
C ASN A 38 -10.01 9.21 -2.56
N LEU A 39 -9.06 9.17 -1.63
CA LEU A 39 -8.58 10.33 -0.88
C LEU A 39 -7.29 10.91 -1.45
N ALA A 40 -6.81 10.42 -2.60
CA ALA A 40 -5.62 10.94 -3.25
C ALA A 40 -5.74 12.44 -3.50
N GLY A 41 -4.74 13.20 -3.09
CA GLY A 41 -4.73 14.66 -3.23
C GLY A 41 -5.71 15.41 -2.33
N GLN A 42 -6.47 14.75 -1.47
CA GLN A 42 -7.49 15.38 -0.63
C GLN A 42 -7.09 15.52 0.84
N THR A 43 -5.93 15.02 1.22
CA THR A 43 -5.45 15.10 2.60
C THR A 43 -4.13 15.86 2.68
N ASN A 44 -3.98 16.68 3.71
CA ASN A 44 -2.66 17.15 4.13
C ASN A 44 -2.00 16.09 5.02
N LEU A 45 -0.75 16.33 5.43
CA LEU A 45 0.00 15.37 6.24
C LEU A 45 -0.69 15.05 7.57
N ASN A 46 -1.19 16.06 8.27
CA ASN A 46 -1.86 15.87 9.55
C ASN A 46 -3.13 15.04 9.42
N GLN A 47 -3.92 15.31 8.39
CA GLN A 47 -5.14 14.53 8.10
C GLN A 47 -4.79 13.08 7.75
N ALA A 48 -3.75 12.85 6.96
CA ALA A 48 -3.29 11.51 6.63
C ALA A 48 -2.85 10.74 7.87
N VAL A 49 -2.11 11.38 8.78
CA VAL A 49 -1.69 10.77 10.05
C VAL A 49 -2.91 10.35 10.87
N ASP A 50 -3.91 11.23 11.03
CA ASP A 50 -5.11 10.94 11.80
C ASP A 50 -5.93 9.80 11.21
N LEU A 51 -6.11 9.79 9.90
CA LEU A 51 -6.85 8.73 9.22
C LEU A 51 -6.13 7.38 9.32
N ILE A 52 -4.83 7.36 9.08
CA ILE A 52 -4.02 6.15 9.20
C ILE A 52 -4.01 5.62 10.64
N ALA A 53 -3.88 6.48 11.62
CA ALA A 53 -3.90 6.09 13.02
C ALA A 53 -5.24 5.44 13.45
N ASN A 54 -6.33 5.74 12.77
CA ASN A 54 -7.66 5.23 13.06
C ASN A 54 -8.11 4.08 12.14
N CYS A 55 -7.32 3.71 11.15
CA CYS A 55 -7.67 2.59 10.28
C CYS A 55 -7.38 1.23 10.94
N THR A 56 -7.99 0.19 10.44
CA THR A 56 -7.80 -1.19 10.92
C THR A 56 -6.43 -1.73 10.55
N ALA A 57 -5.99 -1.47 9.32
CA ALA A 57 -4.70 -1.92 8.80
C ALA A 57 -4.30 -1.09 7.59
N VAL A 58 -3.05 -1.19 7.20
CA VAL A 58 -2.48 -0.45 6.06
C VAL A 58 -1.76 -1.40 5.12
N VAL A 59 -1.93 -1.18 3.83
CA VAL A 59 -1.07 -1.73 2.78
C VAL A 59 -0.36 -0.56 2.12
N SER A 60 0.94 -0.59 2.07
CA SER A 60 1.73 0.50 1.50
C SER A 60 2.97 -0.01 0.80
N ASN A 61 3.38 0.67 -0.26
CA ASN A 61 4.72 0.52 -0.81
C ASN A 61 5.73 1.23 0.09
N ASP A 62 7.02 1.11 -0.25
CA ASP A 62 8.10 1.84 0.43
C ASP A 62 7.97 3.35 0.17
N SER A 63 7.31 4.05 1.08
CA SER A 63 6.95 5.47 0.98
C SER A 63 6.84 6.12 2.36
N GLY A 64 6.68 7.45 2.39
CA GLY A 64 6.45 8.19 3.64
C GLY A 64 5.23 7.71 4.42
N LEU A 65 4.16 7.36 3.74
CA LEU A 65 2.93 6.87 4.37
C LEU A 65 3.12 5.52 5.06
N MET A 66 4.02 4.68 4.55
CA MET A 66 4.41 3.43 5.20
C MET A 66 5.02 3.71 6.59
N HIS A 67 5.89 4.70 6.69
CA HIS A 67 6.51 5.08 7.97
C HIS A 67 5.50 5.68 8.95
N ILE A 68 4.49 6.39 8.46
CA ILE A 68 3.38 6.88 9.30
C ILE A 68 2.58 5.70 9.86
N ALA A 69 2.27 4.71 9.06
CA ALA A 69 1.58 3.50 9.51
C ALA A 69 2.38 2.76 10.59
N ALA A 70 3.69 2.62 10.38
CA ALA A 70 4.59 2.03 11.37
C ALA A 70 4.62 2.83 12.67
N ALA A 71 4.77 4.16 12.58
CA ALA A 71 4.82 5.05 13.74
C ALA A 71 3.52 5.08 14.55
N THR A 72 2.37 4.91 13.89
CA THR A 72 1.05 4.83 14.54
C THR A 72 0.69 3.42 14.99
N ASN A 73 1.63 2.49 14.86
CA ASN A 73 1.50 1.11 15.31
C ASN A 73 0.30 0.36 14.69
N ARG A 74 0.00 0.65 13.42
CA ARG A 74 -1.04 -0.07 12.70
C ARG A 74 -0.50 -1.35 12.09
N PRO A 75 -1.31 -2.44 12.05
CA PRO A 75 -0.96 -3.60 11.25
C PRO A 75 -0.67 -3.18 9.82
N LEU A 76 0.49 -3.56 9.30
CA LEU A 76 1.03 -3.04 8.04
C LEU A 76 1.57 -4.17 7.17
N VAL A 77 1.11 -4.23 5.93
CA VAL A 77 1.77 -4.99 4.87
C VAL A 77 2.54 -4.00 4.00
N ALA A 78 3.85 -4.09 4.03
CA ALA A 78 4.75 -3.21 3.27
C ALA A 78 5.24 -3.93 2.02
N LEU A 79 5.04 -3.30 0.86
CA LEU A 79 5.41 -3.83 -0.45
C LEU A 79 6.73 -3.19 -0.89
N TYR A 80 7.74 -4.01 -1.11
CA TYR A 80 9.03 -3.58 -1.61
C TYR A 80 9.25 -4.11 -3.02
N GLY A 81 9.67 -3.21 -3.89
CA GLY A 81 10.17 -3.55 -5.21
C GLY A 81 11.70 -3.69 -5.16
N PRO A 82 12.41 -2.82 -5.89
CA PRO A 82 13.87 -2.87 -5.96
C PRO A 82 14.57 -2.29 -4.73
N THR A 83 13.90 -1.43 -3.94
CA THR A 83 14.49 -0.90 -2.71
C THR A 83 14.59 -1.98 -1.63
N SER A 84 15.58 -1.83 -0.74
CA SER A 84 15.82 -2.82 0.30
C SER A 84 15.21 -2.41 1.62
N PRO A 85 14.46 -3.31 2.29
CA PRO A 85 13.98 -3.06 3.65
C PRO A 85 15.11 -2.97 4.68
N THR A 86 16.33 -3.36 4.33
CA THR A 86 17.51 -3.14 5.18
C THR A 86 17.81 -1.65 5.35
N TYR A 87 17.59 -0.83 4.32
CA TYR A 87 17.87 0.61 4.35
C TYR A 87 16.68 1.45 4.80
N THR A 88 15.47 1.02 4.44
CA THR A 88 14.23 1.75 4.74
C THR A 88 13.17 0.83 5.36
N PRO A 89 13.47 0.21 6.53
CA PRO A 89 12.51 -0.70 7.15
C PRO A 89 11.34 0.05 7.78
N PRO A 90 10.13 -0.53 7.77
CA PRO A 90 9.06 -0.06 8.63
C PRO A 90 9.41 -0.41 10.08
N LEU A 91 9.58 0.62 10.92
CA LEU A 91 9.99 0.44 12.32
C LEU A 91 8.79 0.02 13.18
N SER A 92 8.31 -1.20 12.99
CA SER A 92 7.18 -1.75 13.71
C SER A 92 7.24 -3.28 13.73
N ASP A 93 6.93 -3.88 14.85
CA ASP A 93 6.76 -5.33 15.00
C ASP A 93 5.42 -5.84 14.42
N LYS A 94 4.50 -4.92 14.08
CA LYS A 94 3.23 -5.22 13.41
C LYS A 94 3.31 -5.12 11.88
N ALA A 95 4.50 -4.98 11.32
CA ALA A 95 4.70 -4.90 9.89
C ALA A 95 5.16 -6.25 9.31
N VAL A 96 4.55 -6.62 8.19
CA VAL A 96 4.98 -7.73 7.35
C VAL A 96 5.45 -7.18 6.02
N ILE A 97 6.61 -7.65 5.56
CA ILE A 97 7.22 -7.21 4.31
C ILE A 97 6.99 -8.25 3.24
N ILE A 98 6.55 -7.81 2.06
CA ILE A 98 6.51 -8.60 0.84
C ILE A 98 7.51 -8.02 -0.14
N ARG A 99 8.48 -8.83 -0.55
CA ARG A 99 9.50 -8.49 -1.53
C ARG A 99 9.86 -9.71 -2.36
N LEU A 100 9.89 -9.57 -3.68
CA LEU A 100 10.18 -10.67 -4.59
C LEU A 100 11.66 -10.72 -5.02
N ILE A 101 12.41 -9.63 -4.81
CA ILE A 101 13.83 -9.55 -5.12
C ILE A 101 14.63 -9.89 -3.86
N GLU A 102 15.65 -10.74 -4.01
CA GLU A 102 16.61 -11.02 -2.94
C GLU A 102 17.81 -10.08 -3.02
N GLY A 103 18.42 -9.80 -1.88
CA GLY A 103 19.60 -8.96 -1.75
C GLY A 103 19.29 -7.46 -1.65
N ASP A 104 20.36 -6.68 -1.45
CA ASP A 104 20.27 -5.24 -1.24
C ASP A 104 20.58 -4.49 -2.54
N LEU A 105 19.56 -4.18 -3.30
CA LEU A 105 19.68 -3.34 -4.48
C LEU A 105 19.63 -1.87 -4.08
N ILE A 106 20.75 -1.16 -4.24
CA ILE A 106 20.89 0.24 -3.81
C ILE A 106 20.40 1.21 -4.87
N LYS A 107 20.41 0.82 -6.17
CA LYS A 107 20.05 1.72 -7.28
C LYS A 107 19.08 1.05 -8.21
N VAL A 108 17.92 1.67 -8.36
CA VAL A 108 16.97 1.36 -9.41
C VAL A 108 17.24 2.29 -10.59
N ARG A 109 17.49 1.70 -11.75
CA ARG A 109 17.53 2.46 -13.00
C ARG A 109 16.11 2.51 -13.57
N LYS A 110 15.68 3.68 -14.05
CA LYS A 110 14.40 3.81 -14.75
C LYS A 110 14.26 2.83 -15.93
N SER A 111 15.38 2.45 -16.55
CA SER A 111 15.41 1.48 -17.63
C SER A 111 15.00 0.06 -17.23
N THR A 112 14.88 -0.24 -15.93
CA THR A 112 14.38 -1.53 -15.42
C THR A 112 12.91 -1.47 -15.05
N ASP A 113 12.30 -0.30 -15.13
CA ASP A 113 10.88 -0.13 -14.90
C ASP A 113 10.09 -0.73 -16.07
N SER A 114 8.87 -1.19 -15.78
CA SER A 114 7.94 -1.63 -16.80
C SER A 114 7.49 -0.47 -17.68
N SER A 115 6.81 -0.77 -18.78
CA SER A 115 6.17 0.24 -19.64
C SER A 115 5.13 1.09 -18.89
N GLU A 116 4.67 0.65 -17.73
CA GLU A 116 3.72 1.36 -16.86
C GLU A 116 4.40 2.31 -15.87
N GLY A 117 5.73 2.42 -15.88
CA GLY A 117 6.49 3.30 -15.01
C GLY A 117 6.78 2.74 -13.61
N TYR A 118 6.48 1.46 -13.37
CA TYR A 118 6.74 0.76 -12.12
C TYR A 118 7.75 -0.36 -12.33
N HIS A 119 8.54 -0.65 -11.31
CA HIS A 119 9.46 -1.78 -11.36
C HIS A 119 8.69 -3.10 -11.41
N GLN A 120 9.15 -4.04 -12.26
CA GLN A 120 8.47 -5.32 -12.49
C GLN A 120 8.27 -6.11 -11.20
N SER A 121 9.20 -6.02 -10.25
CA SER A 121 9.11 -6.71 -8.96
C SER A 121 7.93 -6.26 -8.10
N LEU A 122 7.43 -5.02 -8.27
CA LEU A 122 6.19 -4.57 -7.63
C LEU A 122 4.96 -5.11 -8.36
N ILE A 123 4.98 -5.08 -9.69
CA ILE A 123 3.87 -5.56 -10.52
C ILE A 123 3.64 -7.06 -10.30
N ASP A 124 4.70 -7.83 -10.11
CA ASP A 124 4.63 -9.29 -9.93
C ASP A 124 4.10 -9.70 -8.55
N ILE A 125 3.98 -8.78 -7.59
CA ILE A 125 3.33 -9.07 -6.31
C ILE A 125 1.85 -9.30 -6.54
N LYS A 126 1.38 -10.50 -6.20
CA LYS A 126 -0.03 -10.87 -6.43
C LYS A 126 -0.93 -10.33 -5.32
N PRO A 127 -2.11 -9.76 -5.67
CA PRO A 127 -3.06 -9.26 -4.68
C PRO A 127 -3.48 -10.30 -3.64
N GLU A 128 -3.63 -11.54 -4.03
CA GLU A 128 -3.99 -12.65 -3.15
C GLU A 128 -2.98 -12.82 -2.02
N LYS A 129 -1.69 -12.68 -2.34
CA LYS A 129 -0.61 -12.76 -1.36
C LYS A 129 -0.68 -11.63 -0.35
N VAL A 130 -0.98 -10.43 -0.82
CA VAL A 130 -1.14 -9.24 0.04
C VAL A 130 -2.30 -9.44 1.00
N VAL A 131 -3.45 -9.87 0.49
CA VAL A 131 -4.65 -10.11 1.31
C VAL A 131 -4.42 -11.23 2.31
N GLU A 132 -3.74 -12.31 1.92
CA GLU A 132 -3.35 -13.40 2.82
C GLU A 132 -2.54 -12.88 4.02
N LYS A 133 -1.50 -12.09 3.75
CA LYS A 133 -0.66 -11.52 4.79
C LYS A 133 -1.41 -10.54 5.68
N LEU A 134 -2.27 -9.72 5.09
CA LEU A 134 -3.07 -8.74 5.82
C LEU A 134 -4.07 -9.43 6.76
N THR A 135 -4.79 -10.43 6.28
CA THR A 135 -5.75 -11.17 7.10
C THR A 135 -5.07 -11.94 8.23
N ALA A 136 -3.87 -12.48 8.00
CA ALA A 136 -3.07 -13.11 9.04
C ALA A 136 -2.69 -12.12 10.16
N LEU A 137 -2.31 -10.87 9.80
CA LEU A 137 -2.02 -9.81 10.76
C LEU A 137 -3.25 -9.41 11.59
N LEU A 138 -4.41 -9.45 11.01
CA LEU A 138 -5.66 -9.08 11.67
C LEU A 138 -6.28 -10.22 12.48
N ASP A 139 -5.68 -11.38 12.43
CA ASP A 139 -6.14 -12.59 13.13
C ASP A 139 -7.59 -12.97 12.75
N ILE A 140 -7.86 -12.87 11.46
CA ILE A 140 -9.19 -13.14 10.90
C ILE A 140 -9.20 -14.49 10.19
#